data_1462c99b71fbc6ff752dfe819dcdfc28
#
_entry.id   1462c99b71fbc6ff752dfe819dcdfc28
#
_cell.length_a   1.000
_cell.length_b   1.000
_cell.length_c   1.000
_cell.angle_alpha   90.00
_cell.angle_beta   90.00
_cell.angle_gamma   90.00
#
_symmetry.space_group_name_H-M   'P 1'
#
loop_
_entity.id
_entity.type
_entity.pdbx_description
1 polymer ?
#
loop_
_entity_poly.entity_id
_entity_poly.type
_entity_poly.pdbx_seq_one_letter_code
_entity_poly.pdbx_strand_id
1 'polypeptide(L)'
;MKLVLAISLFLAAPLVARAPSIPAADAPQLAALGANPVGLQSTTVTVAGTARSLAVMVWYPALHGGTSTTYRRHLEPATGAALDITTDGIAVADATPAAGRFPLVVISHGFGGWAAGMTYLAENLASKGYVVASIDHADGQGGGGGSAGLVRVAGAIINRARDQQAVIAALSARAAAPNDTIGRHIDATNIAVIGYSMGGFGVVATGGAPYDKAAPSLSPLGGLLDDQTVRKTIPGLKAIVAIAPWGGQPPYRAWSEAGLRGLAVPSLFIAGDRDDVSIYADGIHWLYDHATASNRWLLTYREARHNVGGNPPPPETLTRPDLAENFAEPVWRSDRINAINQHFVTAFLDRFLKGDAAHGAFLDVPTVDSDVAQWPAAGPGFATSAQAGYWPGFQKRWLLGLELRHDAAR
;
A
#
# COMPACT_ATOMS: atom_id res chain seq x y z
N MET A 1 -60.06 25.18 -20.25
CA MET A 1 -58.78 25.12 -19.54
C MET A 1 -58.22 23.70 -19.77
N LYS A 2 -57.30 23.56 -20.76
CA LYS A 2 -56.71 22.27 -21.13
C LYS A 2 -55.40 22.12 -20.37
N LEU A 3 -55.33 21.10 -19.52
CA LEU A 3 -54.13 20.73 -18.75
C LEU A 3 -53.20 19.95 -19.67
N VAL A 4 -52.02 20.48 -19.98
CA VAL A 4 -50.97 19.78 -20.74
C VAL A 4 -50.05 19.12 -19.71
N LEU A 5 -50.09 17.79 -19.67
CA LEU A 5 -49.21 16.97 -18.85
C LEU A 5 -47.89 16.78 -19.61
N ALA A 6 -46.84 17.42 -19.15
CA ALA A 6 -45.50 17.20 -19.70
C ALA A 6 -44.87 15.93 -19.05
N ILE A 7 -44.75 14.87 -19.80
CA ILE A 7 -44.04 13.66 -19.40
C ILE A 7 -42.54 13.86 -19.72
N SER A 8 -41.73 14.08 -18.68
CA SER A 8 -40.26 14.10 -18.81
C SER A 8 -39.74 12.68 -18.91
N LEU A 9 -39.35 12.28 -20.11
CA LEU A 9 -38.60 11.01 -20.32
C LEU A 9 -37.18 11.23 -19.80
N PHE A 10 -36.84 10.62 -18.65
CA PHE A 10 -35.45 10.44 -18.25
C PHE A 10 -34.85 9.30 -19.10
N LEU A 11 -34.07 9.66 -20.12
CA LEU A 11 -33.18 8.73 -20.82
C LEU A 11 -32.04 8.36 -19.85
N ALA A 12 -32.13 7.20 -19.23
CA ALA A 12 -30.99 6.60 -18.57
C ALA A 12 -29.89 6.32 -19.61
N ALA A 13 -28.79 7.03 -19.53
CA ALA A 13 -27.61 6.72 -20.34
C ALA A 13 -27.18 5.26 -20.04
N PRO A 14 -26.84 4.44 -21.06
CA PRO A 14 -26.36 3.10 -20.81
C PRO A 14 -25.07 3.18 -19.99
N LEU A 15 -25.01 2.48 -18.85
CA LEU A 15 -23.78 2.22 -18.14
C LEU A 15 -22.87 1.41 -19.07
N VAL A 16 -21.91 2.06 -19.66
CA VAL A 16 -20.83 1.39 -20.40
C VAL A 16 -19.96 0.71 -19.33
N ALA A 17 -20.07 -0.60 -19.22
CA ALA A 17 -19.12 -1.39 -18.44
C ALA A 17 -17.71 -1.06 -18.99
N ARG A 18 -16.88 -0.39 -18.18
CA ARG A 18 -15.51 -0.06 -18.56
C ARG A 18 -14.75 -1.38 -18.69
N ALA A 19 -14.15 -1.62 -19.85
CA ALA A 19 -13.25 -2.75 -20.03
C ALA A 19 -12.14 -2.71 -18.97
N PRO A 20 -11.67 -3.87 -18.47
CA PRO A 20 -10.56 -3.91 -17.52
C PRO A 20 -9.42 -3.05 -18.07
N SER A 21 -8.85 -2.19 -17.23
CA SER A 21 -7.78 -1.29 -17.64
C SER A 21 -6.60 -2.12 -18.15
N ILE A 22 -6.35 -2.07 -19.44
CA ILE A 22 -5.14 -2.66 -20.03
C ILE A 22 -3.96 -1.91 -19.38
N PRO A 23 -2.98 -2.61 -18.79
CA PRO A 23 -1.79 -1.96 -18.26
C PRO A 23 -1.17 -1.05 -19.31
N ALA A 24 -0.63 0.09 -18.89
CA ALA A 24 0.09 0.96 -19.82
C ALA A 24 1.20 0.17 -20.53
N ALA A 25 1.48 0.51 -21.78
CA ALA A 25 2.46 -0.21 -22.60
C ALA A 25 3.87 -0.26 -21.99
N ASP A 26 4.16 0.63 -21.05
CA ASP A 26 5.41 0.72 -20.29
C ASP A 26 5.35 0.01 -18.92
N ALA A 27 4.23 -0.60 -18.58
CA ALA A 27 4.08 -1.30 -17.30
C ALA A 27 4.90 -2.61 -17.28
N PRO A 28 5.65 -2.89 -16.19
CA PRO A 28 6.39 -4.15 -16.10
C PRO A 28 5.45 -5.34 -15.92
N GLN A 29 5.95 -6.53 -16.17
CA GLN A 29 5.16 -7.75 -16.42
C GLN A 29 4.12 -8.06 -15.32
N LEU A 30 4.51 -8.01 -14.04
CA LEU A 30 3.59 -8.33 -12.95
C LEU A 30 2.67 -7.15 -12.54
N ALA A 31 2.71 -6.02 -13.26
CA ALA A 31 1.73 -4.95 -13.06
C ALA A 31 0.33 -5.32 -13.60
N ALA A 32 0.26 -6.24 -14.56
CA ALA A 32 -1.02 -6.72 -15.09
C ALA A 32 -1.93 -7.27 -13.99
N LEU A 33 -3.24 -7.13 -14.20
CA LEU A 33 -4.22 -7.79 -13.35
C LEU A 33 -4.09 -9.32 -13.44
N GLY A 34 -4.43 -10.00 -12.36
CA GLY A 34 -4.57 -11.45 -12.34
C GLY A 34 -5.86 -11.92 -13.01
N ALA A 35 -6.08 -13.23 -12.98
CA ALA A 35 -7.19 -13.86 -13.68
C ALA A 35 -8.55 -13.74 -12.95
N ASN A 36 -8.55 -13.36 -11.66
CA ASN A 36 -9.80 -13.33 -10.89
C ASN A 36 -10.50 -11.98 -11.03
N PRO A 37 -11.83 -11.96 -11.26
CA PRO A 37 -12.64 -10.81 -10.91
C PRO A 37 -12.45 -10.43 -9.44
N VAL A 38 -12.69 -9.16 -9.09
CA VAL A 38 -12.46 -8.66 -7.73
C VAL A 38 -13.80 -8.36 -7.08
N GLY A 39 -14.02 -8.93 -5.89
CA GLY A 39 -15.13 -8.60 -5.00
C GLY A 39 -14.69 -7.60 -3.94
N LEU A 40 -15.65 -6.86 -3.38
CA LEU A 40 -15.45 -5.90 -2.30
C LEU A 40 -16.54 -6.07 -1.24
N GLN A 41 -16.11 -6.10 0.03
CA GLN A 41 -17.00 -5.95 1.18
C GLN A 41 -16.42 -4.94 2.17
N SER A 42 -17.30 -4.28 2.94
CA SER A 42 -16.91 -3.47 4.09
C SER A 42 -17.23 -4.21 5.38
N THR A 43 -16.38 -4.06 6.37
CA THR A 43 -16.57 -4.63 7.71
C THR A 43 -16.06 -3.68 8.77
N THR A 44 -16.35 -3.96 10.03
CA THR A 44 -15.86 -3.20 11.18
C THR A 44 -15.09 -4.13 12.10
N VAL A 45 -13.94 -3.65 12.59
CA VAL A 45 -13.10 -4.36 13.57
C VAL A 45 -13.01 -3.53 14.84
N THR A 46 -13.43 -4.12 15.97
CA THR A 46 -13.24 -3.50 17.29
C THR A 46 -11.84 -3.76 17.79
N VAL A 47 -11.14 -2.71 18.22
CA VAL A 47 -9.80 -2.83 18.79
C VAL A 47 -9.93 -3.27 20.23
N ALA A 48 -9.49 -4.48 20.54
CA ALA A 48 -9.62 -5.09 21.88
C ALA A 48 -9.06 -4.19 22.99
N GLY A 49 -9.80 -4.11 24.09
CA GLY A 49 -9.42 -3.28 25.27
C GLY A 49 -9.65 -1.78 25.08
N THR A 50 -10.30 -1.37 23.99
CA THR A 50 -10.63 0.05 23.71
C THR A 50 -12.08 0.19 23.23
N ALA A 51 -12.58 1.44 23.21
CA ALA A 51 -13.86 1.77 22.58
C ALA A 51 -13.74 2.02 21.06
N ARG A 52 -12.56 1.77 20.45
CA ARG A 52 -12.30 2.09 19.06
C ARG A 52 -12.81 0.99 18.13
N SER A 53 -13.43 1.43 17.06
CA SER A 53 -13.82 0.59 15.92
C SER A 53 -13.19 1.12 14.64
N LEU A 54 -12.68 0.21 13.82
CA LEU A 54 -12.02 0.51 12.56
C LEU A 54 -12.92 0.06 11.42
N ALA A 55 -13.22 0.94 10.49
CA ALA A 55 -13.79 0.54 9.21
C ALA A 55 -12.69 -0.16 8.38
N VAL A 56 -13.04 -1.26 7.76
CA VAL A 56 -12.11 -2.06 6.94
C VAL A 56 -12.79 -2.40 5.62
N MET A 57 -12.13 -2.08 4.52
CA MET A 57 -12.53 -2.53 3.18
C MET A 57 -11.78 -3.82 2.86
N VAL A 58 -12.48 -4.83 2.35
CA VAL A 58 -11.91 -6.14 2.06
C VAL A 58 -12.15 -6.47 0.59
N TRP A 59 -11.08 -6.53 -0.19
CA TRP A 59 -11.09 -7.03 -1.58
C TRP A 59 -10.70 -8.49 -1.60
N TYR A 60 -11.33 -9.25 -2.48
CA TYR A 60 -11.10 -10.68 -2.57
C TYR A 60 -11.32 -11.20 -3.99
N PRO A 61 -10.71 -12.34 -4.36
CA PRO A 61 -11.03 -13.02 -5.61
C PRO A 61 -12.52 -13.38 -5.66
N ALA A 62 -13.21 -12.97 -6.71
CA ALA A 62 -14.62 -13.23 -6.93
C ALA A 62 -14.85 -14.23 -8.06
N LEU A 63 -16.01 -14.88 -8.05
CA LEU A 63 -16.36 -15.86 -9.06
C LEU A 63 -16.73 -15.22 -10.39
N HIS A 64 -17.38 -14.06 -10.34
CA HIS A 64 -17.84 -13.32 -11.52
C HIS A 64 -17.58 -11.82 -11.36
N GLY A 65 -17.35 -11.14 -12.48
CA GLY A 65 -17.36 -9.68 -12.57
C GLY A 65 -18.79 -9.12 -12.57
N GLY A 66 -18.90 -7.80 -12.55
CA GLY A 66 -20.16 -7.06 -12.56
C GLY A 66 -19.93 -5.58 -12.71
N THR A 67 -20.86 -4.76 -12.21
CA THR A 67 -20.71 -3.30 -12.16
C THR A 67 -19.65 -2.92 -11.14
N SER A 68 -18.61 -2.23 -11.60
CA SER A 68 -17.49 -1.82 -10.77
C SER A 68 -17.86 -0.69 -9.81
N THR A 69 -17.17 -0.66 -8.67
CA THR A 69 -17.32 0.35 -7.62
C THR A 69 -16.57 1.63 -7.97
N THR A 70 -17.17 2.78 -7.67
CA THR A 70 -16.48 4.07 -7.61
C THR A 70 -16.31 4.44 -6.13
N TYR A 71 -15.07 4.64 -5.70
CA TYR A 71 -14.73 5.07 -4.34
C TYR A 71 -14.87 6.58 -4.24
N ARG A 72 -15.51 7.06 -3.16
CA ARG A 72 -15.78 8.49 -2.94
C ARG A 72 -15.24 8.92 -1.59
N ARG A 73 -14.67 10.10 -1.54
CA ARG A 73 -14.20 10.72 -0.31
C ARG A 73 -14.45 12.21 -0.33
N HIS A 74 -15.00 12.71 0.77
CA HIS A 74 -15.04 14.14 1.05
C HIS A 74 -13.70 14.60 1.64
N LEU A 75 -13.10 15.64 1.06
CA LEU A 75 -11.87 16.26 1.55
C LEU A 75 -12.19 17.62 2.14
N GLU A 76 -11.74 17.86 3.36
CA GLU A 76 -11.71 19.15 4.03
C GLU A 76 -10.26 19.62 4.13
N PRO A 77 -9.70 20.29 3.12
CA PRO A 77 -8.34 20.77 3.16
C PRO A 77 -8.16 21.85 4.21
N ALA A 78 -6.93 22.02 4.72
CA ALA A 78 -6.61 23.06 5.70
C ALA A 78 -6.85 24.48 5.15
N THR A 79 -6.78 24.63 3.83
CA THR A 79 -7.03 25.89 3.10
C THR A 79 -7.91 25.61 1.88
N GLY A 80 -8.71 26.59 1.50
CA GLY A 80 -9.60 26.48 0.35
C GLY A 80 -10.91 25.73 0.63
N ALA A 81 -11.72 25.54 -0.42
CA ALA A 81 -13.02 24.89 -0.32
C ALA A 81 -12.89 23.36 -0.22
N ALA A 82 -13.78 22.76 0.56
CA ALA A 82 -13.98 21.32 0.58
C ALA A 82 -14.38 20.82 -0.81
N LEU A 83 -14.02 19.56 -1.12
CA LEU A 83 -14.40 18.93 -2.39
C LEU A 83 -14.56 17.42 -2.23
N ASP A 84 -15.37 16.85 -3.10
CA ASP A 84 -15.49 15.41 -3.22
C ASP A 84 -14.53 14.90 -4.29
N ILE A 85 -13.74 13.91 -3.95
CA ILE A 85 -12.88 13.20 -4.89
C ILE A 85 -13.44 11.82 -5.20
N THR A 86 -13.15 11.36 -6.40
CA THR A 86 -13.57 10.03 -6.86
C THR A 86 -12.39 9.24 -7.39
N THR A 87 -12.44 7.92 -7.18
CA THR A 87 -11.50 6.97 -7.75
C THR A 87 -12.28 5.80 -8.33
N ASP A 88 -12.14 5.54 -9.61
CA ASP A 88 -12.76 4.38 -10.25
C ASP A 88 -12.00 3.12 -9.85
N GLY A 89 -12.75 2.08 -9.47
CA GLY A 89 -12.23 0.74 -9.19
C GLY A 89 -12.64 -0.29 -10.23
N ILE A 90 -12.20 -1.52 -10.01
CA ILE A 90 -12.65 -2.71 -10.77
C ILE A 90 -13.45 -3.68 -9.91
N ALA A 91 -13.46 -3.47 -8.59
CA ALA A 91 -14.13 -4.36 -7.65
C ALA A 91 -15.65 -4.25 -7.76
N VAL A 92 -16.34 -5.37 -7.57
CA VAL A 92 -17.80 -5.48 -7.52
C VAL A 92 -18.23 -5.65 -6.07
N ALA A 93 -19.14 -4.77 -5.60
CA ALA A 93 -19.65 -4.86 -4.24
C ALA A 93 -20.39 -6.18 -4.02
N ASP A 94 -20.10 -6.82 -2.89
CA ASP A 94 -20.72 -8.06 -2.42
C ASP A 94 -20.73 -9.22 -3.44
N ALA A 95 -19.76 -9.24 -4.37
CA ALA A 95 -19.60 -10.32 -5.33
C ALA A 95 -19.36 -11.66 -4.62
N THR A 96 -19.86 -12.74 -5.19
CA THR A 96 -19.64 -14.09 -4.66
C THR A 96 -18.14 -14.43 -4.66
N PRO A 97 -17.55 -14.80 -3.52
CA PRO A 97 -16.12 -15.16 -3.46
C PRO A 97 -15.80 -16.37 -4.34
N ALA A 98 -14.63 -16.35 -4.96
CA ALA A 98 -14.08 -17.51 -5.66
C ALA A 98 -13.77 -18.65 -4.67
N ALA A 99 -13.81 -19.87 -5.14
CA ALA A 99 -13.46 -21.04 -4.32
C ALA A 99 -11.96 -21.03 -3.97
N GLY A 100 -11.62 -21.50 -2.77
CA GLY A 100 -10.24 -21.60 -2.30
C GLY A 100 -9.97 -20.78 -1.04
N ARG A 101 -8.73 -20.85 -0.59
CA ARG A 101 -8.19 -20.01 0.49
C ARG A 101 -7.02 -19.20 -0.05
N PHE A 102 -6.99 -17.93 0.28
CA PHE A 102 -6.05 -16.97 -0.28
C PHE A 102 -5.26 -16.29 0.84
N PRO A 103 -3.95 -16.06 0.67
CA PRO A 103 -3.14 -15.32 1.64
C PRO A 103 -3.77 -13.96 1.97
N LEU A 104 -3.61 -13.54 3.23
CA LEU A 104 -4.12 -12.26 3.72
C LEU A 104 -3.08 -11.16 3.59
N VAL A 105 -3.47 -10.05 2.98
CA VAL A 105 -2.67 -8.81 2.95
C VAL A 105 -3.43 -7.72 3.67
N VAL A 106 -2.81 -7.09 4.68
CA VAL A 106 -3.40 -5.95 5.39
C VAL A 106 -2.72 -4.66 4.90
N ILE A 107 -3.50 -3.68 4.45
CA ILE A 107 -3.01 -2.38 3.99
C ILE A 107 -3.32 -1.30 5.03
N SER A 108 -2.32 -0.44 5.29
CA SER A 108 -2.37 0.68 6.23
C SER A 108 -1.92 1.96 5.53
N HIS A 109 -2.84 2.91 5.34
CA HIS A 109 -2.60 4.17 4.64
C HIS A 109 -1.71 5.16 5.41
N GLY A 110 -1.21 6.21 4.75
CA GLY A 110 -0.48 7.32 5.35
C GLY A 110 -1.34 8.17 6.29
N PHE A 111 -0.71 9.11 7.02
CA PHE A 111 -1.44 10.04 7.88
C PHE A 111 -2.40 10.88 7.04
N GLY A 112 -3.63 11.04 7.52
CA GLY A 112 -4.66 11.73 6.78
C GLY A 112 -5.24 10.99 5.57
N GLY A 113 -4.81 9.74 5.32
CA GLY A 113 -5.32 8.89 4.25
C GLY A 113 -6.69 8.25 4.56
N TRP A 114 -7.04 7.21 3.83
CA TRP A 114 -8.29 6.46 3.98
C TRP A 114 -8.17 5.04 3.40
N ALA A 115 -9.12 4.17 3.70
CA ALA A 115 -9.07 2.76 3.31
C ALA A 115 -8.93 2.53 1.80
N ALA A 116 -9.53 3.38 0.96
CA ALA A 116 -9.40 3.26 -0.50
C ALA A 116 -8.25 4.10 -1.09
N GLY A 117 -7.30 4.59 -0.29
CA GLY A 117 -6.17 5.39 -0.76
C GLY A 117 -5.12 4.64 -1.56
N MET A 118 -5.19 3.29 -1.59
CA MET A 118 -4.26 2.41 -2.30
C MET A 118 -5.00 1.32 -3.09
N THR A 119 -6.15 1.67 -3.69
CA THR A 119 -6.98 0.71 -4.44
C THR A 119 -6.25 0.12 -5.64
N TYR A 120 -5.36 0.89 -6.28
CA TYR A 120 -4.53 0.40 -7.38
C TYR A 120 -3.79 -0.90 -7.02
N LEU A 121 -3.30 -1.00 -5.78
CA LEU A 121 -2.58 -2.16 -5.29
C LEU A 121 -3.53 -3.21 -4.71
N ALA A 122 -4.55 -2.79 -3.95
CA ALA A 122 -5.49 -3.69 -3.31
C ALA A 122 -6.26 -4.54 -4.34
N GLU A 123 -6.82 -3.91 -5.37
CA GLU A 123 -7.56 -4.59 -6.43
C GLU A 123 -6.64 -5.45 -7.31
N ASN A 124 -5.42 -4.96 -7.58
CA ASN A 124 -4.43 -5.72 -8.34
C ASN A 124 -4.03 -7.02 -7.61
N LEU A 125 -3.75 -6.96 -6.32
CA LEU A 125 -3.43 -8.13 -5.51
C LEU A 125 -4.64 -9.08 -5.38
N ALA A 126 -5.85 -8.56 -5.17
CA ALA A 126 -7.05 -9.38 -5.10
C ALA A 126 -7.29 -10.14 -6.41
N SER A 127 -7.09 -9.49 -7.57
CA SER A 127 -7.18 -10.16 -8.87
C SER A 127 -6.18 -11.31 -9.04
N LYS A 128 -5.08 -11.28 -8.30
CA LYS A 128 -4.00 -12.29 -8.29
C LYS A 128 -4.16 -13.36 -7.22
N GLY A 129 -5.29 -13.40 -6.52
CA GLY A 129 -5.54 -14.44 -5.53
C GLY A 129 -5.02 -14.10 -4.13
N TYR A 130 -5.26 -12.89 -3.69
CA TYR A 130 -5.09 -12.47 -2.29
C TYR A 130 -6.42 -11.97 -1.72
N VAL A 131 -6.64 -12.14 -0.43
CA VAL A 131 -7.63 -11.36 0.32
C VAL A 131 -6.90 -10.15 0.86
N VAL A 132 -7.36 -8.95 0.50
CA VAL A 132 -6.71 -7.69 0.86
C VAL A 132 -7.63 -6.87 1.75
N ALA A 133 -7.19 -6.55 2.96
CA ALA A 133 -7.95 -5.76 3.93
C ALA A 133 -7.27 -4.41 4.16
N SER A 134 -7.92 -3.31 3.81
CA SER A 134 -7.40 -1.97 4.05
C SER A 134 -8.12 -1.29 5.19
N ILE A 135 -7.34 -0.76 6.13
CA ILE A 135 -7.82 -0.15 7.37
C ILE A 135 -8.13 1.33 7.12
N ASP A 136 -9.26 1.83 7.63
CA ASP A 136 -9.47 3.25 7.86
C ASP A 136 -9.10 3.58 9.31
N HIS A 137 -7.99 4.30 9.50
CA HIS A 137 -7.48 4.61 10.84
C HIS A 137 -8.18 5.76 11.53
N ALA A 138 -9.14 6.41 10.87
CA ALA A 138 -9.91 7.53 11.39
C ALA A 138 -9.05 8.75 11.82
N ASP A 139 -7.80 8.84 11.39
CA ASP A 139 -6.92 9.99 11.63
C ASP A 139 -6.93 11.01 10.47
N GLY A 140 -7.73 10.72 9.43
CA GLY A 140 -7.84 11.52 8.21
C GLY A 140 -8.92 12.57 8.21
N GLN A 141 -9.76 12.65 9.25
CA GLN A 141 -10.90 13.57 9.30
C GLN A 141 -10.56 14.82 10.11
N GLY A 142 -10.80 15.98 9.53
CA GLY A 142 -10.70 17.29 10.17
C GLY A 142 -9.40 18.04 9.90
N GLY A 143 -9.47 19.12 9.12
CA GLY A 143 -8.45 20.14 9.04
C GLY A 143 -8.25 20.79 10.41
N GLY A 144 -7.01 20.92 10.85
CA GLY A 144 -6.71 21.61 12.10
C GLY A 144 -5.22 21.51 12.40
N GLY A 145 -4.54 22.67 12.34
CA GLY A 145 -3.20 22.84 12.91
C GLY A 145 -3.26 22.97 14.44
N GLY A 146 -2.11 23.27 15.05
CA GLY A 146 -2.03 23.50 16.50
C GLY A 146 -2.22 22.24 17.35
N SER A 147 -2.81 22.39 18.53
CA SER A 147 -2.96 21.30 19.50
C SER A 147 -3.76 20.11 18.97
N ALA A 148 -4.79 20.35 18.15
CA ALA A 148 -5.59 19.29 17.54
C ALA A 148 -4.76 18.43 16.55
N GLY A 149 -3.87 19.05 15.78
CA GLY A 149 -2.94 18.35 14.91
C GLY A 149 -1.97 17.47 15.68
N LEU A 150 -1.40 17.97 16.77
CA LEU A 150 -0.48 17.22 17.64
C LEU A 150 -1.19 16.00 18.26
N VAL A 151 -2.41 16.14 18.74
CA VAL A 151 -3.19 15.02 19.29
C VAL A 151 -3.43 13.94 18.24
N ARG A 152 -3.72 14.32 16.99
CA ARG A 152 -3.91 13.35 15.89
C ARG A 152 -2.61 12.61 15.55
N VAL A 153 -1.49 13.32 15.47
CA VAL A 153 -0.18 12.70 15.23
C VAL A 153 0.17 11.73 16.36
N ALA A 154 0.03 12.14 17.62
CA ALA A 154 0.23 11.28 18.77
C ALA A 154 -0.68 10.03 18.73
N GLY A 155 -1.96 10.24 18.39
CA GLY A 155 -2.91 9.14 18.20
C GLY A 155 -2.50 8.17 17.10
N ALA A 156 -1.98 8.67 15.97
CA ALA A 156 -1.48 7.84 14.89
C ALA A 156 -0.25 7.02 15.33
N ILE A 157 0.71 7.63 16.02
CA ILE A 157 1.89 6.96 16.55
C ILE A 157 1.49 5.81 17.51
N ILE A 158 0.57 6.08 18.42
CA ILE A 158 0.10 5.10 19.42
C ILE A 158 -0.65 3.95 18.73
N ASN A 159 -1.45 4.23 17.72
CA ASN A 159 -2.46 3.29 17.25
C ASN A 159 -2.09 2.53 15.98
N ARG A 160 -1.15 2.98 15.14
CA ARG A 160 -0.90 2.33 13.84
C ARG A 160 -0.62 0.83 13.93
N ALA A 161 0.36 0.44 14.75
CA ALA A 161 0.68 -0.98 14.93
C ALA A 161 -0.46 -1.75 15.62
N ARG A 162 -1.14 -1.11 16.60
CA ARG A 162 -2.30 -1.71 17.29
C ARG A 162 -3.43 -2.03 16.33
N ASP A 163 -3.75 -1.10 15.45
CA ASP A 163 -4.82 -1.24 14.47
C ASP A 163 -4.51 -2.36 13.47
N GLN A 164 -3.29 -2.38 12.94
CA GLN A 164 -2.81 -3.43 12.06
C GLN A 164 -2.92 -4.81 12.71
N GLN A 165 -2.46 -4.95 13.95
CA GLN A 165 -2.52 -6.20 14.69
C GLN A 165 -3.96 -6.59 15.05
N ALA A 166 -4.82 -5.63 15.40
CA ALA A 166 -6.23 -5.88 15.66
C ALA A 166 -6.96 -6.42 14.43
N VAL A 167 -6.72 -5.84 13.25
CA VAL A 167 -7.33 -6.30 11.99
C VAL A 167 -6.80 -7.69 11.61
N ILE A 168 -5.50 -7.94 11.74
CA ILE A 168 -4.93 -9.29 11.54
C ILE A 168 -5.60 -10.31 12.46
N ALA A 169 -5.70 -10.00 13.76
CA ALA A 169 -6.29 -10.91 14.72
C ALA A 169 -7.78 -11.18 14.44
N ALA A 170 -8.55 -10.13 14.12
CA ALA A 170 -9.97 -10.26 13.79
C ALA A 170 -10.21 -11.10 12.53
N LEU A 171 -9.44 -10.85 11.47
CA LEU A 171 -9.58 -11.60 10.21
C LEU A 171 -9.06 -13.03 10.34
N SER A 172 -8.02 -13.27 11.16
CA SER A 172 -7.56 -14.62 11.48
C SER A 172 -8.62 -15.41 12.27
N ALA A 173 -9.32 -14.76 13.18
CA ALA A 173 -10.44 -15.38 13.90
C ALA A 173 -11.60 -15.71 12.95
N ARG A 174 -11.94 -14.82 12.01
CA ARG A 174 -12.93 -15.08 10.95
C ARG A 174 -12.52 -16.24 10.04
N ALA A 175 -11.21 -16.36 9.74
CA ALA A 175 -10.68 -17.48 8.95
C ALA A 175 -10.87 -18.84 9.60
N ALA A 176 -10.99 -18.89 10.92
CA ALA A 176 -11.29 -20.10 11.70
C ALA A 176 -12.80 -20.37 11.83
N ALA A 177 -13.68 -19.44 11.45
CA ALA A 177 -15.13 -19.58 11.53
C ALA A 177 -15.70 -20.17 10.23
N PRO A 178 -16.19 -21.40 10.21
CA PRO A 178 -16.56 -22.12 8.97
C PRO A 178 -17.72 -21.46 8.22
N ASN A 179 -18.57 -20.74 8.92
CA ASN A 179 -19.77 -20.08 8.34
C ASN A 179 -19.54 -18.61 7.96
N ASP A 180 -18.32 -18.05 8.18
CA ASP A 180 -18.01 -16.70 7.75
C ASP A 180 -17.83 -16.66 6.23
N THR A 181 -18.59 -15.82 5.56
CA THR A 181 -18.65 -15.77 4.09
C THR A 181 -17.33 -15.39 3.43
N ILE A 182 -16.54 -14.51 4.07
CA ILE A 182 -15.22 -14.10 3.58
C ILE A 182 -14.11 -14.83 4.34
N GLY A 183 -14.26 -14.99 5.66
CA GLY A 183 -13.25 -15.59 6.52
C GLY A 183 -12.82 -16.99 6.04
N ARG A 184 -13.76 -17.84 5.65
CA ARG A 184 -13.45 -19.18 5.12
C ARG A 184 -12.52 -19.19 3.90
N HIS A 185 -12.40 -18.06 3.20
CA HIS A 185 -11.52 -17.89 2.05
C HIS A 185 -10.16 -17.25 2.41
N ILE A 186 -9.93 -16.93 3.69
CA ILE A 186 -8.65 -16.38 4.17
C ILE A 186 -7.73 -17.52 4.58
N ASP A 187 -6.51 -17.51 4.05
CA ASP A 187 -5.39 -18.28 4.60
C ASP A 187 -4.62 -17.42 5.60
N ALA A 188 -4.98 -17.56 6.88
CA ALA A 188 -4.35 -16.83 7.98
C ALA A 188 -2.98 -17.40 8.40
N THR A 189 -2.45 -18.41 7.70
CA THR A 189 -1.09 -18.91 7.91
C THR A 189 -0.07 -18.20 7.01
N ASN A 190 -0.55 -17.44 6.03
CA ASN A 190 0.26 -16.67 5.09
C ASN A 190 -0.25 -15.22 5.04
N ILE A 191 0.34 -14.36 5.88
CA ILE A 191 -0.05 -12.96 6.08
C ILE A 191 1.09 -12.03 5.69
N ALA A 192 0.75 -10.92 5.03
CA ALA A 192 1.64 -9.77 4.88
C ALA A 192 0.95 -8.48 5.31
N VAL A 193 1.75 -7.48 5.68
CA VAL A 193 1.26 -6.13 5.97
C VAL A 193 1.98 -5.15 5.06
N ILE A 194 1.22 -4.27 4.42
CA ILE A 194 1.72 -3.17 3.58
C ILE A 194 1.35 -1.86 4.24
N GLY A 195 2.30 -0.95 4.36
CA GLY A 195 2.02 0.37 4.90
C GLY A 195 2.71 1.49 4.15
N TYR A 196 2.00 2.60 3.96
CA TYR A 196 2.54 3.80 3.34
C TYR A 196 2.70 4.90 4.39
N SER A 197 3.86 5.60 4.39
CA SER A 197 4.16 6.73 5.28
C SER A 197 3.94 6.37 6.77
N MET A 198 2.99 6.98 7.45
CA MET A 198 2.59 6.62 8.82
C MET A 198 2.09 5.15 8.90
N GLY A 199 1.48 4.61 7.85
CA GLY A 199 1.18 3.17 7.74
C GLY A 199 2.46 2.33 7.74
N GLY A 200 3.51 2.77 7.05
CA GLY A 200 4.83 2.16 7.05
C GLY A 200 5.51 2.19 8.42
N PHE A 201 5.35 3.29 9.17
CA PHE A 201 5.72 3.35 10.59
C PHE A 201 5.10 2.20 11.39
N GLY A 202 3.79 2.01 11.27
CA GLY A 202 3.11 0.90 11.94
C GLY A 202 3.60 -0.47 11.47
N VAL A 203 3.91 -0.63 10.19
CA VAL A 203 4.34 -1.90 9.60
C VAL A 203 5.70 -2.35 10.10
N VAL A 204 6.67 -1.43 10.27
CA VAL A 204 7.99 -1.73 10.85
C VAL A 204 7.83 -2.27 12.27
N ALA A 205 6.96 -1.64 13.07
CA ALA A 205 6.66 -2.11 14.42
C ALA A 205 5.88 -3.44 14.41
N THR A 206 4.88 -3.59 13.57
CA THR A 206 4.10 -4.83 13.40
C THR A 206 4.98 -5.98 12.94
N GLY A 207 6.01 -5.71 12.13
CA GLY A 207 7.02 -6.68 11.72
C GLY A 207 7.97 -7.16 12.82
N GLY A 208 7.92 -6.52 13.99
CA GLY A 208 8.66 -6.97 15.18
C GLY A 208 9.69 -5.98 15.73
N ALA A 209 9.88 -4.79 15.13
CA ALA A 209 10.78 -3.77 15.67
C ALA A 209 10.13 -3.01 16.84
N PRO A 210 10.54 -3.18 18.10
CA PRO A 210 9.99 -2.45 19.22
C PRO A 210 10.37 -0.97 19.16
N TYR A 211 9.44 -0.11 19.56
CA TYR A 211 9.71 1.32 19.70
C TYR A 211 10.76 1.59 20.78
N ASP A 212 11.62 2.57 20.53
CA ASP A 212 12.49 3.14 21.56
C ASP A 212 11.71 4.18 22.37
N LYS A 213 11.14 3.76 23.49
CA LYS A 213 10.35 4.63 24.36
C LYS A 213 11.15 5.79 24.96
N ALA A 214 12.48 5.70 25.00
CA ALA A 214 13.37 6.75 25.44
C ALA A 214 13.66 7.79 24.33
N ALA A 215 13.30 7.48 23.08
CA ALA A 215 13.49 8.41 21.97
C ALA A 215 12.76 9.74 22.25
N PRO A 216 13.38 10.90 21.96
CA PRO A 216 12.78 12.21 22.22
C PRO A 216 11.39 12.40 21.61
N SER A 217 11.14 11.77 20.44
CA SER A 217 9.86 11.80 19.74
C SER A 217 8.76 10.98 20.45
N LEU A 218 9.11 9.97 21.22
CA LEU A 218 8.18 9.03 21.86
C LEU A 218 8.07 9.19 23.37
N SER A 219 9.12 9.67 24.03
CA SER A 219 9.14 9.82 25.48
C SER A 219 7.98 10.66 26.07
N PRO A 220 7.44 11.69 25.38
CA PRO A 220 6.27 12.41 25.87
C PRO A 220 4.99 11.55 25.90
N LEU A 221 4.92 10.46 25.14
CA LEU A 221 3.78 9.55 25.11
C LEU A 221 3.77 8.56 26.28
N GLY A 222 4.91 8.37 26.95
CA GLY A 222 5.03 7.59 28.18
C GLY A 222 4.41 6.19 28.10
N GLY A 223 3.63 5.83 29.12
CA GLY A 223 2.94 4.54 29.20
C GLY A 223 1.87 4.27 28.15
N LEU A 224 1.52 5.26 27.31
CA LEU A 224 0.62 5.04 26.17
C LEU A 224 1.24 4.14 25.09
N LEU A 225 2.59 4.03 25.08
CA LEU A 225 3.35 3.11 24.22
C LEU A 225 3.74 1.83 24.99
N ASP A 226 2.85 1.31 25.80
CA ASP A 226 3.04 0.12 26.61
C ASP A 226 3.44 -1.12 25.78
N ASP A 227 4.15 -2.08 26.34
CA ASP A 227 4.74 -3.24 25.66
C ASP A 227 3.72 -4.14 24.96
N GLN A 228 2.46 -4.03 25.33
CA GLN A 228 1.36 -4.74 24.69
C GLN A 228 0.99 -4.18 23.30
N THR A 229 1.50 -3.01 22.92
CA THR A 229 1.21 -2.38 21.63
C THR A 229 1.90 -3.04 20.45
N VAL A 230 3.02 -3.71 20.69
CA VAL A 230 3.78 -4.40 19.65
C VAL A 230 4.03 -5.83 20.12
N ARG A 231 3.30 -6.77 19.56
CA ARG A 231 3.60 -8.17 19.77
C ARG A 231 4.86 -8.51 18.98
N LYS A 232 5.82 -9.18 19.63
CA LYS A 232 7.08 -9.59 19.02
C LYS A 232 6.88 -10.58 17.86
N THR A 233 5.79 -11.33 17.89
CA THR A 233 5.46 -12.31 16.84
C THR A 233 3.95 -12.32 16.58
N ILE A 234 3.58 -12.25 15.31
CA ILE A 234 2.21 -12.41 14.86
C ILE A 234 2.15 -13.74 14.12
N PRO A 235 1.33 -14.70 14.59
CA PRO A 235 1.18 -15.98 13.89
C PRO A 235 0.79 -15.75 12.41
N GLY A 236 1.47 -16.45 11.53
CA GLY A 236 1.20 -16.35 10.09
C GLY A 236 1.80 -15.15 9.37
N LEU A 237 2.37 -14.16 10.06
CA LEU A 237 3.06 -13.04 9.40
C LEU A 237 4.35 -13.53 8.74
N LYS A 238 4.44 -13.40 7.42
CA LYS A 238 5.55 -13.89 6.59
C LYS A 238 6.37 -12.78 5.96
N ALA A 239 5.79 -11.59 5.78
CA ALA A 239 6.46 -10.50 5.07
C ALA A 239 5.83 -9.15 5.40
N ILE A 240 6.62 -8.07 5.23
CA ILE A 240 6.11 -6.69 5.29
C ILE A 240 6.57 -5.90 4.07
N VAL A 241 5.75 -4.90 3.69
CA VAL A 241 6.11 -3.88 2.70
C VAL A 241 5.95 -2.51 3.32
N ALA A 242 7.03 -1.75 3.41
CA ALA A 242 7.07 -0.40 3.99
C ALA A 242 7.35 0.62 2.89
N ILE A 243 6.32 1.34 2.45
CA ILE A 243 6.39 2.36 1.40
C ILE A 243 6.58 3.72 2.06
N ALA A 244 7.68 4.40 1.75
CA ALA A 244 8.07 5.70 2.32
C ALA A 244 7.84 5.77 3.85
N PRO A 245 8.30 4.77 4.65
CA PRO A 245 7.95 4.67 6.06
C PRO A 245 8.43 5.88 6.86
N TRP A 246 7.51 6.51 7.61
CA TRP A 246 7.81 7.60 8.51
C TRP A 246 8.46 7.08 9.81
N GLY A 247 9.19 7.93 10.53
CA GLY A 247 9.67 7.67 11.90
C GLY A 247 11.09 7.11 11.99
N GLY A 248 11.83 7.02 10.87
CA GLY A 248 13.26 6.74 10.86
C GLY A 248 14.14 7.99 10.98
N GLN A 249 13.60 9.15 10.59
CA GLN A 249 14.33 10.42 10.48
C GLN A 249 14.45 11.18 11.82
N PRO A 250 15.58 11.83 12.10
CA PRO A 250 15.65 12.82 13.17
C PRO A 250 14.75 14.04 12.88
N PRO A 251 14.15 14.66 13.91
CA PRO A 251 14.15 14.29 15.31
C PRO A 251 13.08 13.25 15.66
N TYR A 252 12.36 12.70 14.70
CA TYR A 252 11.20 11.81 14.90
C TYR A 252 11.54 10.32 14.93
N ARG A 253 12.84 9.99 15.03
CA ARG A 253 13.29 8.60 15.05
C ARG A 253 12.65 7.83 16.21
N ALA A 254 11.93 6.76 15.87
CA ALA A 254 11.12 6.00 16.81
C ALA A 254 11.77 4.68 17.26
N TRP A 255 12.89 4.32 16.66
CA TRP A 255 13.62 3.09 16.95
C TRP A 255 15.08 3.36 17.26
N SER A 256 15.67 2.53 18.12
CA SER A 256 17.11 2.37 18.20
C SER A 256 17.58 1.36 17.16
N GLU A 257 18.88 1.36 16.82
CA GLU A 257 19.49 0.34 15.97
C GLU A 257 19.24 -1.09 16.54
N ALA A 258 19.34 -1.24 17.86
CA ALA A 258 19.06 -2.49 18.52
C ALA A 258 17.60 -2.93 18.37
N GLY A 259 16.66 -1.98 18.41
CA GLY A 259 15.23 -2.24 18.21
C GLY A 259 14.93 -2.70 16.80
N LEU A 260 15.58 -2.11 15.78
CA LEU A 260 15.38 -2.50 14.38
C LEU A 260 15.83 -3.94 14.09
N ARG A 261 16.77 -4.50 14.84
CA ARG A 261 17.10 -5.94 14.78
C ARG A 261 15.95 -6.87 15.22
N GLY A 262 14.90 -6.33 15.82
CA GLY A 262 13.66 -7.08 16.07
C GLY A 262 12.82 -7.35 14.81
N LEU A 263 13.03 -6.60 13.74
CA LEU A 263 12.40 -6.85 12.43
C LEU A 263 13.09 -8.02 11.77
N ALA A 264 12.53 -9.23 11.92
CA ALA A 264 13.12 -10.47 11.43
C ALA A 264 12.39 -11.07 10.21
N VAL A 265 11.17 -10.61 9.89
CA VAL A 265 10.45 -11.08 8.71
C VAL A 265 11.02 -10.44 7.44
N PRO A 266 10.99 -11.11 6.29
CA PRO A 266 11.33 -10.53 4.99
C PRO A 266 10.65 -9.18 4.79
N SER A 267 11.39 -8.18 4.30
CA SER A 267 10.92 -6.80 4.24
C SER A 267 11.25 -6.14 2.89
N LEU A 268 10.25 -5.52 2.27
CA LEU A 268 10.43 -4.68 1.10
C LEU A 268 10.19 -3.22 1.49
N PHE A 269 11.26 -2.42 1.42
CA PHE A 269 11.18 -0.96 1.54
C PHE A 269 11.05 -0.35 0.15
N ILE A 270 10.21 0.68 0.01
CA ILE A 270 10.02 1.43 -1.24
C ILE A 270 10.11 2.92 -0.92
N ALA A 271 10.88 3.69 -1.68
CA ALA A 271 11.08 5.11 -1.40
C ALA A 271 11.43 5.91 -2.66
N GLY A 272 11.19 7.22 -2.62
CA GLY A 272 11.84 8.19 -3.49
C GLY A 272 13.14 8.68 -2.86
N ASP A 273 14.21 8.88 -3.65
CA ASP A 273 15.51 9.37 -3.13
C ASP A 273 15.48 10.84 -2.71
N ARG A 274 14.43 11.57 -3.09
CA ARG A 274 14.14 12.96 -2.70
C ARG A 274 13.01 13.07 -1.69
N ASP A 275 12.68 11.98 -0.98
CA ASP A 275 11.63 12.01 0.05
C ASP A 275 11.98 13.09 1.10
N ASP A 276 11.14 14.12 1.17
CA ASP A 276 11.28 15.30 2.02
C ASP A 276 10.35 15.27 3.25
N VAL A 277 9.59 14.20 3.42
CA VAL A 277 8.70 13.95 4.58
C VAL A 277 9.31 12.92 5.52
N SER A 278 9.62 11.73 5.01
CA SER A 278 10.26 10.66 5.77
C SER A 278 11.79 10.72 5.72
N ILE A 279 12.34 11.60 4.94
CA ILE A 279 13.77 11.84 4.68
C ILE A 279 14.49 10.57 4.21
N TYR A 280 14.83 10.51 2.94
CA TYR A 280 15.39 9.29 2.35
C TYR A 280 16.63 8.76 3.10
N ALA A 281 17.69 9.56 3.19
CA ALA A 281 18.99 9.10 3.71
C ALA A 281 18.94 8.78 5.21
N ASP A 282 18.57 9.74 6.05
CA ASP A 282 18.60 9.63 7.51
C ASP A 282 17.32 9.02 8.09
N GLY A 283 16.35 8.70 7.25
CA GLY A 283 15.08 8.11 7.62
C GLY A 283 14.89 6.72 7.00
N ILE A 284 14.46 6.65 5.75
CA ILE A 284 14.06 5.38 5.13
C ILE A 284 15.27 4.45 4.91
N HIS A 285 16.36 4.99 4.36
CA HIS A 285 17.60 4.22 4.14
C HIS A 285 18.21 3.79 5.47
N TRP A 286 18.16 4.67 6.49
CA TRP A 286 18.57 4.32 7.86
C TRP A 286 17.77 3.15 8.43
N LEU A 287 16.43 3.12 8.25
CA LEU A 287 15.59 1.97 8.66
C LEU A 287 16.03 0.68 7.95
N TYR A 288 16.26 0.76 6.65
CA TYR A 288 16.73 -0.37 5.86
C TYR A 288 18.08 -0.88 6.34
N ASP A 289 19.05 -0.01 6.55
CA ASP A 289 20.41 -0.39 6.96
C ASP A 289 20.45 -1.12 8.30
N HIS A 290 19.59 -0.70 9.25
CA HIS A 290 19.60 -1.23 10.61
C HIS A 290 18.63 -2.39 10.85
N ALA A 291 17.74 -2.71 9.90
CA ALA A 291 16.88 -3.90 9.95
C ALA A 291 17.65 -5.19 9.61
N THR A 292 18.81 -5.38 10.25
CA THR A 292 19.80 -6.40 9.84
C THR A 292 19.35 -7.84 10.05
N ALA A 293 18.38 -8.13 10.91
CA ALA A 293 17.81 -9.47 11.04
C ALA A 293 16.79 -9.82 9.95
N SER A 294 16.43 -8.88 9.09
CA SER A 294 15.52 -9.08 7.96
C SER A 294 16.29 -9.39 6.68
N ASN A 295 15.82 -10.37 5.91
CA ASN A 295 16.14 -10.49 4.50
C ASN A 295 15.37 -9.38 3.79
N ARG A 296 16.05 -8.33 3.32
CA ARG A 296 15.42 -7.06 2.98
C ARG A 296 15.81 -6.51 1.62
N TRP A 297 14.83 -5.89 0.98
CA TRP A 297 14.97 -5.17 -0.29
C TRP A 297 14.66 -3.69 -0.10
N LEU A 298 15.31 -2.82 -0.89
CA LEU A 298 15.01 -1.40 -0.98
C LEU A 298 14.88 -1.02 -2.46
N LEU A 299 13.63 -0.76 -2.87
CA LEU A 299 13.31 -0.19 -4.18
C LEU A 299 13.32 1.33 -4.05
N THR A 300 14.19 1.99 -4.80
CA THR A 300 14.31 3.45 -4.81
C THR A 300 13.94 4.02 -6.16
N TYR A 301 13.05 5.01 -6.17
CA TYR A 301 12.71 5.84 -7.32
C TYR A 301 13.60 7.08 -7.31
N ARG A 302 14.47 7.24 -8.30
CA ARG A 302 15.32 8.44 -8.40
C ARG A 302 14.49 9.64 -8.76
N GLU A 303 14.82 10.80 -8.17
CA GLU A 303 14.11 12.08 -8.34
C GLU A 303 12.62 12.04 -7.93
N ALA A 304 12.17 11.01 -7.23
CA ALA A 304 10.85 10.97 -6.61
C ALA A 304 10.90 11.46 -5.17
N ARG A 305 9.82 12.10 -4.73
CA ARG A 305 9.61 12.54 -3.36
C ARG A 305 8.82 11.49 -2.56
N HIS A 306 7.87 11.95 -1.74
CA HIS A 306 7.14 11.12 -0.79
C HIS A 306 5.96 10.35 -1.41
N ASN A 307 5.35 10.86 -2.50
CA ASN A 307 4.07 10.35 -3.01
C ASN A 307 4.21 9.09 -3.90
N VAL A 308 5.01 8.13 -3.44
CA VAL A 308 5.28 6.88 -4.18
C VAL A 308 4.34 5.71 -3.79
N GLY A 309 3.35 5.94 -2.93
CA GLY A 309 2.51 4.86 -2.39
C GLY A 309 1.02 4.97 -2.64
N GLY A 310 0.51 6.15 -3.01
CA GLY A 310 -0.92 6.40 -3.16
C GLY A 310 -1.50 6.06 -4.52
N ASN A 311 -2.83 6.14 -4.63
CA ASN A 311 -3.53 6.12 -5.92
C ASN A 311 -3.04 7.28 -6.82
N PRO A 312 -3.25 7.19 -8.14
CA PRO A 312 -3.09 8.34 -9.01
C PRO A 312 -3.90 9.54 -8.50
N PRO A 313 -3.40 10.78 -8.69
CA PRO A 313 -4.10 11.96 -8.23
C PRO A 313 -5.51 12.03 -8.82
N PRO A 314 -6.55 12.23 -8.00
CA PRO A 314 -7.90 12.46 -8.50
C PRO A 314 -7.92 13.71 -9.41
N PRO A 315 -8.64 13.67 -10.55
CA PRO A 315 -8.65 14.79 -11.50
C PRO A 315 -9.03 16.13 -10.84
N GLU A 316 -9.90 16.09 -9.85
CA GLU A 316 -10.37 17.26 -9.10
C GLU A 316 -9.25 17.97 -8.32
N THR A 317 -8.19 17.24 -7.97
CA THR A 317 -7.04 17.78 -7.22
C THR A 317 -5.99 18.43 -8.11
N LEU A 318 -5.93 18.09 -9.40
CA LEU A 318 -4.85 18.53 -10.31
C LEU A 318 -4.89 20.04 -10.63
N THR A 319 -6.04 20.69 -10.46
CA THR A 319 -6.20 22.14 -10.64
C THR A 319 -6.01 22.93 -9.36
N ARG A 320 -5.70 22.26 -8.26
CA ARG A 320 -5.54 22.81 -6.91
C ARG A 320 -4.11 22.56 -6.42
N PRO A 321 -3.17 23.52 -6.52
CA PRO A 321 -1.79 23.34 -6.10
C PRO A 321 -1.65 22.90 -4.63
N ASP A 322 -2.49 23.39 -3.74
CA ASP A 322 -2.58 23.04 -2.32
C ASP A 322 -2.99 21.57 -2.05
N LEU A 323 -3.57 20.92 -3.05
CA LEU A 323 -3.95 19.50 -2.97
C LEU A 323 -3.06 18.61 -3.83
N ALA A 324 -2.68 19.08 -5.02
CA ALA A 324 -1.90 18.29 -5.97
C ALA A 324 -0.60 17.77 -5.37
N GLU A 325 0.07 18.57 -4.52
CA GLU A 325 1.30 18.21 -3.82
C GLU A 325 1.15 17.00 -2.89
N ASN A 326 -0.07 16.66 -2.46
CA ASN A 326 -0.34 15.51 -1.61
C ASN A 326 -0.59 14.21 -2.40
N PHE A 327 -0.69 14.27 -3.74
CA PHE A 327 -1.04 13.13 -4.58
C PHE A 327 -0.05 12.88 -5.71
N ALA A 328 0.60 13.92 -6.23
CA ALA A 328 1.43 13.83 -7.42
C ALA A 328 2.93 13.90 -7.10
N GLU A 329 3.72 13.29 -7.96
CA GLU A 329 5.17 13.43 -7.99
C GLU A 329 5.59 14.39 -9.11
N PRO A 330 6.62 15.24 -8.88
CA PRO A 330 7.01 16.25 -9.88
C PRO A 330 7.66 15.67 -11.13
N VAL A 331 8.35 14.55 -11.02
CA VAL A 331 9.10 13.92 -12.14
C VAL A 331 8.41 12.65 -12.62
N TRP A 332 7.85 11.87 -11.71
CA TRP A 332 7.26 10.57 -12.02
C TRP A 332 5.77 10.66 -12.28
N ARG A 333 5.30 9.95 -13.30
CA ARG A 333 3.87 9.69 -13.48
C ARG A 333 3.39 8.70 -12.43
N SER A 334 2.30 9.02 -11.75
CA SER A 334 1.75 8.18 -10.67
C SER A 334 1.33 6.79 -11.16
N ASP A 335 0.76 6.68 -12.38
CA ASP A 335 0.42 5.39 -12.98
C ASP A 335 1.67 4.51 -13.22
N ARG A 336 2.81 5.13 -13.55
CA ARG A 336 4.08 4.44 -13.72
C ARG A 336 4.63 3.92 -12.39
N ILE A 337 4.63 4.75 -11.34
CA ILE A 337 4.99 4.33 -9.99
C ILE A 337 4.11 3.16 -9.55
N ASN A 338 2.79 3.28 -9.74
CA ASN A 338 1.84 2.26 -9.34
C ASN A 338 2.08 0.92 -10.07
N ALA A 339 2.37 0.96 -11.37
CA ALA A 339 2.70 -0.23 -12.14
C ALA A 339 4.00 -0.91 -11.64
N ILE A 340 5.02 -0.13 -11.31
CA ILE A 340 6.28 -0.66 -10.76
C ILE A 340 6.05 -1.22 -9.35
N ASN A 341 5.28 -0.54 -8.50
CA ASN A 341 4.89 -1.06 -7.18
C ASN A 341 4.12 -2.38 -7.31
N GLN A 342 3.13 -2.45 -8.20
CA GLN A 342 2.39 -3.69 -8.47
C GLN A 342 3.32 -4.84 -8.88
N HIS A 343 4.34 -4.56 -9.69
CA HIS A 343 5.31 -5.56 -10.12
C HIS A 343 6.14 -6.09 -8.94
N PHE A 344 6.84 -5.22 -8.23
CA PHE A 344 7.75 -5.66 -7.17
C PHE A 344 7.02 -6.16 -5.93
N VAL A 345 5.91 -5.55 -5.55
CA VAL A 345 5.08 -6.04 -4.44
C VAL A 345 4.50 -7.41 -4.77
N THR A 346 4.02 -7.64 -6.01
CA THR A 346 3.56 -8.98 -6.42
C THR A 346 4.69 -9.99 -6.37
N ALA A 347 5.86 -9.69 -6.94
CA ALA A 347 7.03 -10.58 -6.91
C ALA A 347 7.42 -10.96 -5.48
N PHE A 348 7.42 -9.96 -4.58
CA PHE A 348 7.76 -10.13 -3.19
C PHE A 348 6.73 -10.99 -2.44
N LEU A 349 5.45 -10.67 -2.56
CA LEU A 349 4.39 -11.42 -1.88
C LEU A 349 4.23 -12.83 -2.44
N ASP A 350 4.33 -13.03 -3.74
CA ASP A 350 4.27 -14.36 -4.34
C ASP A 350 5.43 -15.25 -3.86
N ARG A 351 6.65 -14.70 -3.74
CA ARG A 351 7.80 -15.41 -3.18
C ARG A 351 7.57 -15.87 -1.73
N PHE A 352 7.08 -14.99 -0.86
CA PHE A 352 7.04 -15.25 0.59
C PHE A 352 5.71 -15.81 1.10
N LEU A 353 4.60 -15.55 0.42
CA LEU A 353 3.28 -16.02 0.84
C LEU A 353 2.79 -17.23 0.03
N LYS A 354 3.19 -17.34 -1.24
CA LYS A 354 2.78 -18.45 -2.10
C LYS A 354 3.92 -19.43 -2.44
N GLY A 355 5.17 -19.08 -2.13
CA GLY A 355 6.34 -19.90 -2.49
C GLY A 355 6.60 -19.92 -4.00
N ASP A 356 6.12 -18.92 -4.75
CA ASP A 356 6.33 -18.82 -6.19
C ASP A 356 7.72 -18.29 -6.52
N ALA A 357 8.63 -19.22 -6.83
CA ALA A 357 10.01 -18.89 -7.17
C ALA A 357 10.13 -18.16 -8.52
N ALA A 358 9.21 -18.43 -9.47
CA ALA A 358 9.28 -17.81 -10.80
C ALA A 358 8.96 -16.31 -10.71
N HIS A 359 7.94 -15.94 -9.97
CA HIS A 359 7.65 -14.52 -9.69
C HIS A 359 8.69 -13.91 -8.75
N GLY A 360 9.15 -14.66 -7.75
CA GLY A 360 10.22 -14.21 -6.85
C GLY A 360 11.53 -13.86 -7.55
N ALA A 361 11.82 -14.47 -8.71
CA ALA A 361 13.02 -14.19 -9.49
C ALA A 361 13.09 -12.74 -10.03
N PHE A 362 11.97 -12.02 -10.11
CA PHE A 362 11.99 -10.59 -10.47
C PHE A 362 12.63 -9.70 -9.40
N LEU A 363 12.83 -10.20 -8.19
CA LEU A 363 13.57 -9.51 -7.13
C LEU A 363 15.09 -9.70 -7.24
N ASP A 364 15.53 -10.68 -8.01
CA ASP A 364 16.94 -11.05 -8.17
C ASP A 364 17.50 -10.30 -9.39
N VAL A 365 17.52 -8.95 -9.31
CA VAL A 365 17.98 -8.10 -10.41
C VAL A 365 19.50 -8.20 -10.59
N PRO A 366 20.02 -8.20 -11.82
CA PRO A 366 21.44 -8.40 -12.07
C PRO A 366 22.32 -7.20 -11.71
N THR A 367 21.73 -6.01 -11.58
CA THR A 367 22.44 -4.77 -11.18
C THR A 367 21.56 -4.00 -10.21
N VAL A 368 22.17 -3.36 -9.20
CA VAL A 368 21.43 -2.51 -8.25
C VAL A 368 20.81 -1.31 -8.97
N ASP A 369 21.58 -0.69 -9.85
CA ASP A 369 21.21 0.48 -10.63
C ASP A 369 20.63 0.05 -11.98
N SER A 370 19.38 0.44 -12.24
CA SER A 370 18.68 0.14 -13.49
C SER A 370 19.29 0.83 -14.72
N ASP A 371 20.01 1.93 -14.52
CA ASP A 371 20.53 2.76 -15.61
C ASP A 371 21.84 2.21 -16.19
N VAL A 372 22.45 1.23 -15.51
CA VAL A 372 23.67 0.57 -15.98
C VAL A 372 23.41 -0.26 -17.23
N ALA A 373 22.26 -0.92 -17.32
CA ALA A 373 21.90 -1.75 -18.44
C ALA A 373 20.91 -1.05 -19.38
N GLN A 374 21.31 -0.88 -20.62
CA GLN A 374 20.53 -0.20 -21.63
C GLN A 374 19.93 -1.17 -22.65
N TRP A 375 18.97 -0.69 -23.42
CA TRP A 375 18.52 -1.39 -24.61
C TRP A 375 19.25 -0.84 -25.83
N PRO A 376 20.16 -1.59 -26.48
CA PRO A 376 21.06 -1.04 -27.47
C PRO A 376 20.32 -0.65 -28.75
N ALA A 377 20.78 0.42 -29.39
CA ALA A 377 20.39 0.76 -30.74
C ALA A 377 20.96 -0.29 -31.73
N ALA A 378 20.21 -0.61 -32.77
CA ALA A 378 20.64 -1.52 -33.84
C ALA A 378 20.01 -1.09 -35.16
N GLY A 379 20.82 -0.66 -36.12
CA GLY A 379 20.36 -0.16 -37.41
C GLY A 379 19.40 1.04 -37.24
N PRO A 380 18.28 1.08 -37.97
CA PRO A 380 17.28 2.14 -37.83
C PRO A 380 16.35 1.97 -36.61
N GLY A 381 16.65 1.08 -35.69
CA GLY A 381 15.82 0.77 -34.53
C GLY A 381 16.65 0.30 -33.33
N PHE A 382 16.16 -0.74 -32.67
CA PHE A 382 16.79 -1.29 -31.47
C PHE A 382 17.02 -2.79 -31.61
N ALA A 383 18.01 -3.32 -30.90
CA ALA A 383 18.31 -4.73 -30.84
C ALA A 383 17.08 -5.56 -30.43
N THR A 384 17.07 -6.84 -30.79
CA THR A 384 16.01 -7.79 -30.39
C THR A 384 16.07 -8.16 -28.93
N SER A 385 17.26 -8.04 -28.30
CA SER A 385 17.51 -8.32 -26.88
C SER A 385 18.15 -7.13 -26.17
N ALA A 386 17.97 -7.07 -24.86
CA ALA A 386 18.62 -6.10 -23.99
C ALA A 386 20.11 -6.47 -23.79
N GLN A 387 20.90 -5.52 -23.27
CA GLN A 387 22.21 -5.81 -22.71
C GLN A 387 22.10 -6.75 -21.51
N ALA A 388 23.16 -7.51 -21.26
CA ALA A 388 23.31 -8.22 -19.99
C ALA A 388 23.18 -7.23 -18.81
N GLY A 389 22.41 -7.60 -17.81
CA GLY A 389 22.12 -6.69 -16.68
C GLY A 389 20.80 -5.92 -16.77
N TYR A 390 20.07 -5.97 -17.88
CA TYR A 390 18.72 -5.42 -17.96
C TYR A 390 17.77 -6.20 -17.05
N TRP A 391 16.97 -5.49 -16.24
CA TRP A 391 16.12 -6.16 -15.26
C TRP A 391 15.00 -6.96 -15.93
N PRO A 392 14.71 -8.17 -15.48
CA PRO A 392 13.65 -9.00 -16.03
C PRO A 392 12.28 -8.38 -15.76
N GLY A 393 11.33 -8.62 -16.66
CA GLY A 393 9.96 -8.14 -16.53
C GLY A 393 9.70 -6.73 -17.02
N PHE A 394 10.74 -5.94 -17.31
CA PHE A 394 10.59 -4.59 -17.83
C PHE A 394 10.51 -4.59 -19.37
N GLN A 395 9.64 -3.73 -19.87
CA GLN A 395 9.46 -3.53 -21.29
C GLN A 395 10.69 -2.88 -21.94
N LYS A 396 10.88 -3.14 -23.23
CA LYS A 396 11.99 -2.60 -24.02
C LYS A 396 12.12 -1.09 -23.86
N ARG A 397 13.28 -0.62 -23.39
CA ARG A 397 13.62 0.80 -23.15
C ARG A 397 12.87 1.48 -21.98
N TRP A 398 12.06 0.78 -21.22
CA TRP A 398 11.27 1.39 -20.14
C TRP A 398 11.86 1.18 -18.74
N LEU A 399 13.05 0.61 -18.65
CA LEU A 399 13.78 0.48 -17.40
C LEU A 399 14.75 1.67 -17.25
N LEU A 400 14.44 2.58 -16.36
CA LEU A 400 15.27 3.77 -16.06
C LEU A 400 14.88 4.37 -14.72
N GLY A 401 15.86 4.93 -14.00
CA GLY A 401 15.62 5.73 -12.81
C GLY A 401 15.27 4.93 -11.54
N LEU A 402 15.62 3.64 -11.50
CA LEU A 402 15.34 2.77 -10.35
C LEU A 402 16.63 2.22 -9.74
N GLU A 403 16.60 2.00 -8.43
CA GLU A 403 17.57 1.13 -7.74
C GLU A 403 16.82 0.04 -6.98
N LEU A 404 17.34 -1.19 -7.00
CA LEU A 404 16.87 -2.27 -6.15
C LEU A 404 18.05 -2.89 -5.41
N ARG A 405 18.14 -2.65 -4.11
CA ARG A 405 19.14 -3.22 -3.22
C ARG A 405 18.57 -4.44 -2.53
N HIS A 406 19.40 -5.42 -2.26
CA HIS A 406 19.07 -6.59 -1.48
C HIS A 406 20.18 -6.90 -0.49
N ASP A 407 19.82 -7.05 0.77
CA ASP A 407 20.71 -7.52 1.83
C ASP A 407 20.08 -8.70 2.56
N ALA A 408 20.85 -9.78 2.67
CA ALA A 408 20.45 -10.94 3.47
C ALA A 408 20.42 -10.61 4.96
N ALA A 409 19.62 -11.36 5.71
CA ALA A 409 19.63 -11.31 7.16
C ALA A 409 21.01 -11.67 7.73
N ARG A 410 21.42 -11.01 8.81
CA ARG A 410 22.71 -11.21 9.51
C ARG A 410 22.48 -11.48 10.98
#